data_28fcd500d228c733430afd135044eab0
#
_entry.id   28fcd500d228c733430afd135044eab0
#
_cell.length_a   1.000
_cell.length_b   1.000
_cell.length_c   1.000
_cell.angle_alpha   90.00
_cell.angle_beta   90.00
_cell.angle_gamma   90.00
#
_symmetry.space_group_name_H-M   'P 1'
#
loop_
_entity.id
_entity.type
_entity.pdbx_description
1 polymer ?
#
loop_
_entity_poly.entity_id
_entity_poly.type
_entity_poly.pdbx_seq_one_letter_code
_entity_poly.pdbx_strand_id
1 'polypeptide(L)'
;MKRRDFITSSSLALTLPLFPAWEGYSADSIIPSELLAITGEGKNIMIKKTDIADLKKSLKGTLLLPDDNGYNIARLVRNSIIDKKPALIAQCIDETDIQKAVNFAREYSLLTAVKCGGHCVSGKGTCDLGIMIDLSPFRGSRLDINNKRIFITGGSWLSELDEATVPYGLGTTAGTVSHTGVGGLATGGGFGRLGR
;
A
#
# COMPACT_ATOMS: atom_id res chain seq x y z
N MET A 1 -11.18 40.88 -26.20
CA MET A 1 -11.03 39.48 -26.58
C MET A 1 -12.04 38.69 -25.77
N LYS A 2 -13.06 38.08 -26.40
CA LYS A 2 -14.11 37.34 -25.68
C LYS A 2 -13.60 35.94 -25.37
N ARG A 3 -13.98 35.37 -24.22
CA ARG A 3 -13.56 34.02 -23.80
C ARG A 3 -13.74 32.90 -24.85
N ARG A 4 -14.68 33.08 -25.75
CA ARG A 4 -14.93 32.20 -26.91
C ARG A 4 -13.81 32.19 -27.95
N ASP A 5 -13.15 33.32 -28.17
CA ASP A 5 -12.11 33.46 -29.18
C ASP A 5 -10.80 32.81 -28.77
N PHE A 6 -10.59 32.62 -27.44
CA PHE A 6 -9.44 31.91 -26.89
C PHE A 6 -9.53 30.38 -27.10
N ILE A 7 -10.75 29.85 -27.10
CA ILE A 7 -10.96 28.40 -27.26
C ILE A 7 -10.84 27.98 -28.73
N THR A 8 -11.23 28.84 -29.67
CA THR A 8 -11.16 28.52 -31.08
C THR A 8 -9.76 28.70 -31.69
N SER A 9 -8.89 29.48 -31.05
CA SER A 9 -7.51 29.67 -31.50
C SER A 9 -6.53 28.61 -31.02
N SER A 10 -6.97 27.74 -30.10
CA SER A 10 -6.12 26.68 -29.49
C SER A 10 -6.22 25.32 -30.18
N SER A 11 -6.94 25.23 -31.31
CA SER A 11 -6.99 23.99 -32.11
C SER A 11 -5.80 23.87 -33.08
N LEU A 12 -4.66 24.46 -32.76
CA LEU A 12 -3.42 24.17 -33.47
C LEU A 12 -2.90 22.81 -32.96
N ALA A 13 -2.85 21.86 -33.86
CA ALA A 13 -2.37 20.51 -33.71
C ALA A 13 -1.28 20.36 -32.66
N LEU A 14 -1.65 19.88 -31.47
CA LEU A 14 -0.73 19.12 -30.61
C LEU A 14 -0.51 17.77 -31.31
N THR A 15 0.46 17.73 -32.21
CA THR A 15 1.19 16.47 -32.43
C THR A 15 1.88 16.19 -31.12
N LEU A 16 1.17 15.49 -30.23
CA LEU A 16 1.80 14.84 -29.12
C LEU A 16 2.91 13.97 -29.72
N PRO A 17 4.19 14.17 -29.33
CA PRO A 17 5.16 13.16 -29.60
C PRO A 17 4.56 11.88 -29.00
N LEU A 18 4.39 10.84 -29.79
CA LEU A 18 4.20 9.49 -29.31
C LEU A 18 5.36 9.26 -28.36
N PHE A 19 5.12 9.49 -27.05
CA PHE A 19 6.02 8.96 -26.05
C PHE A 19 6.05 7.46 -26.37
N PRO A 20 7.23 6.88 -26.65
CA PRO A 20 7.32 5.45 -26.74
C PRO A 20 6.62 4.93 -25.50
N ALA A 21 5.70 3.98 -25.67
CA ALA A 21 5.10 3.29 -24.55
C ALA A 21 6.24 3.04 -23.58
N TRP A 22 6.11 3.53 -22.34
CA TRP A 22 7.05 3.23 -21.28
C TRP A 22 7.02 1.71 -21.14
N GLU A 23 7.83 1.05 -21.95
CA GLU A 23 8.20 -0.33 -21.68
C GLU A 23 8.84 -0.26 -20.32
N GLY A 24 8.06 -0.67 -19.31
CA GLY A 24 8.53 -0.74 -17.95
C GLY A 24 9.79 -1.60 -17.98
N TYR A 25 10.93 -0.94 -17.92
CA TYR A 25 12.18 -1.58 -17.60
C TYR A 25 12.00 -2.10 -16.17
N SER A 26 11.43 -3.29 -16.07
CA SER A 26 11.61 -4.10 -14.88
C SER A 26 13.06 -4.52 -14.93
N ALA A 27 13.95 -3.63 -14.51
CA ALA A 27 15.26 -4.06 -14.09
C ALA A 27 14.97 -5.01 -12.92
N ASP A 28 15.07 -6.33 -13.19
CA ASP A 28 15.05 -7.31 -12.13
C ASP A 28 16.15 -6.90 -11.17
N SER A 29 15.73 -6.39 -10.02
CA SER A 29 16.65 -5.95 -8.98
C SER A 29 17.58 -7.10 -8.65
N ILE A 30 18.86 -6.83 -8.65
CA ILE A 30 19.87 -7.81 -8.24
C ILE A 30 19.63 -8.06 -6.74
N ILE A 31 19.03 -9.20 -6.42
CA ILE A 31 18.88 -9.61 -5.02
C ILE A 31 20.31 -9.80 -4.47
N PRO A 32 20.70 -9.10 -3.39
CA PRO A 32 22.02 -9.25 -2.77
C PRO A 32 22.22 -10.67 -2.25
N SER A 33 23.47 -11.12 -2.12
CA SER A 33 23.79 -12.46 -1.60
C SER A 33 23.21 -12.70 -0.20
N GLU A 34 23.19 -11.65 0.62
CA GLU A 34 22.61 -11.60 1.95
C GLU A 34 22.00 -10.21 2.17
N LEU A 35 20.91 -10.15 2.90
CA LEU A 35 20.21 -8.92 3.25
C LEU A 35 20.18 -8.76 4.78
N LEU A 36 20.71 -7.64 5.27
CA LEU A 36 20.62 -7.30 6.69
C LEU A 36 19.16 -6.97 7.05
N ALA A 37 18.69 -7.63 8.09
CA ALA A 37 17.38 -7.38 8.68
C ALA A 37 17.44 -7.38 10.21
N ILE A 38 16.35 -6.95 10.86
CA ILE A 38 16.23 -6.91 12.31
C ILE A 38 15.04 -7.76 12.78
N THR A 39 15.22 -8.48 13.88
CA THR A 39 14.13 -9.21 14.53
C THR A 39 13.25 -8.28 15.37
N GLY A 40 12.07 -8.77 15.78
CA GLY A 40 11.19 -8.07 16.72
C GLY A 40 11.83 -7.81 18.10
N GLU A 41 12.87 -8.57 18.45
CA GLU A 41 13.69 -8.37 19.67
C GLU A 41 14.85 -7.38 19.47
N GLY A 42 15.01 -6.82 18.27
CA GLY A 42 16.08 -5.88 17.96
C GLY A 42 17.43 -6.51 17.61
N LYS A 43 17.48 -7.82 17.30
CA LYS A 43 18.72 -8.51 16.90
C LYS A 43 18.91 -8.42 15.38
N ASN A 44 20.13 -8.11 14.95
CA ASN A 44 20.50 -8.16 13.53
C ASN A 44 20.58 -9.61 13.06
N ILE A 45 20.02 -9.86 11.88
CA ILE A 45 20.11 -11.15 11.19
C ILE A 45 20.43 -10.93 9.70
N MET A 46 20.95 -11.97 9.06
CA MET A 46 21.18 -11.98 7.61
C MET A 46 20.20 -12.95 6.94
N ILE A 47 19.46 -12.46 5.97
CA ILE A 47 18.52 -13.27 5.16
C ILE A 47 19.23 -13.66 3.87
N LYS A 48 19.23 -14.93 3.53
CA LYS A 48 19.88 -15.44 2.33
C LYS A 48 19.12 -15.04 1.06
N LYS A 49 19.89 -14.82 -0.01
CA LYS A 49 19.35 -14.53 -1.34
C LYS A 49 18.28 -15.54 -1.81
N THR A 50 18.52 -16.83 -1.56
CA THR A 50 17.59 -17.91 -1.94
C THR A 50 16.21 -17.69 -1.35
N ASP A 51 16.15 -17.37 -0.07
CA ASP A 51 14.90 -17.27 0.68
C ASP A 51 14.11 -16.02 0.29
N ILE A 52 14.84 -14.93 -0.01
CA ILE A 52 14.25 -13.70 -0.58
C ILE A 52 13.70 -13.99 -1.98
N ALA A 53 14.44 -14.73 -2.82
CA ALA A 53 14.01 -15.08 -4.16
C ALA A 53 12.77 -15.99 -4.15
N ASP A 54 12.72 -16.95 -3.22
CA ASP A 54 11.58 -17.84 -3.05
C ASP A 54 10.35 -17.08 -2.57
N LEU A 55 10.50 -16.16 -1.61
CA LEU A 55 9.41 -15.26 -1.24
C LEU A 55 8.94 -14.44 -2.44
N LYS A 56 9.86 -13.77 -3.14
CA LYS A 56 9.55 -12.93 -4.32
C LYS A 56 8.77 -13.72 -5.37
N LYS A 57 9.20 -14.95 -5.69
CA LYS A 57 8.55 -15.84 -6.65
C LYS A 57 7.17 -16.33 -6.18
N SER A 58 6.99 -16.47 -4.88
CA SER A 58 5.76 -17.00 -4.32
C SER A 58 4.61 -15.99 -4.30
N LEU A 59 4.92 -14.68 -4.15
CA LEU A 59 3.92 -13.61 -4.13
C LEU A 59 3.33 -13.40 -5.52
N LYS A 60 2.03 -13.12 -5.55
CA LYS A 60 1.34 -12.60 -6.75
C LYS A 60 1.54 -11.09 -6.88
N GLY A 61 1.65 -10.39 -5.77
CA GLY A 61 2.03 -8.99 -5.69
C GLY A 61 3.52 -8.80 -5.87
N THR A 62 4.08 -7.75 -5.28
CA THR A 62 5.48 -7.35 -5.49
C THR A 62 6.27 -7.40 -4.19
N LEU A 63 7.48 -7.96 -4.22
CA LEU A 63 8.46 -7.80 -3.15
C LEU A 63 9.47 -6.72 -3.59
N LEU A 64 9.60 -5.66 -2.80
CA LEU A 64 10.54 -4.57 -3.04
C LEU A 64 11.67 -4.60 -2.02
N LEU A 65 12.89 -4.43 -2.52
CA LEU A 65 14.13 -4.22 -1.76
C LEU A 65 14.55 -2.74 -1.85
N PRO A 66 15.48 -2.26 -1.01
CA PRO A 66 15.87 -0.84 -0.97
C PRO A 66 16.29 -0.23 -2.31
N ASP A 67 16.89 -1.01 -3.20
CA ASP A 67 17.36 -0.54 -4.52
C ASP A 67 16.32 -0.71 -5.64
N ASP A 68 15.15 -1.25 -5.32
CA ASP A 68 14.10 -1.48 -6.30
C ASP A 68 13.37 -0.19 -6.68
N ASN A 69 12.97 -0.14 -7.95
CA ASN A 69 12.11 0.92 -8.44
C ASN A 69 10.78 0.91 -7.67
N GLY A 70 10.36 2.06 -7.15
CA GLY A 70 9.13 2.17 -6.35
C GLY A 70 9.31 1.95 -4.85
N TYR A 71 10.45 1.40 -4.38
CA TYR A 71 10.70 1.21 -2.94
C TYR A 71 10.54 2.50 -2.13
N ASN A 72 11.15 3.60 -2.59
CA ASN A 72 11.08 4.88 -1.89
C ASN A 72 9.66 5.46 -1.82
N ILE A 73 8.80 5.14 -2.79
CA ILE A 73 7.38 5.53 -2.76
C ILE A 73 6.61 4.61 -1.81
N ALA A 74 6.84 3.30 -1.92
CA ALA A 74 6.12 2.30 -1.13
C ALA A 74 6.36 2.42 0.38
N ARG A 75 7.58 2.75 0.82
CA ARG A 75 7.93 2.87 2.24
C ARG A 75 7.33 4.08 2.94
N LEU A 76 6.89 5.10 2.17
CA LEU A 76 6.39 6.35 2.74
C LEU A 76 5.07 6.16 3.48
N VAL A 77 4.92 6.89 4.58
CA VAL A 77 3.68 7.10 5.33
C VAL A 77 3.29 8.56 5.28
N ARG A 78 2.06 8.89 5.67
CA ARG A 78 1.52 10.28 5.61
C ARG A 78 2.28 11.27 6.47
N ASN A 79 2.80 10.83 7.60
CA ASN A 79 3.64 11.67 8.43
C ASN A 79 5.07 11.73 7.86
N SER A 80 5.40 12.78 7.14
CA SER A 80 6.69 12.96 6.47
C SER A 80 7.91 13.07 7.41
N ILE A 81 7.69 13.24 8.72
CA ILE A 81 8.77 13.20 9.72
C ILE A 81 9.28 11.75 9.89
N ILE A 82 8.44 10.76 9.56
CA ILE A 82 8.78 9.34 9.65
C ILE A 82 9.49 8.91 8.37
N ASP A 83 10.80 8.71 8.45
CA ASP A 83 11.66 8.27 7.33
C ASP A 83 12.34 6.94 7.64
N LYS A 84 11.54 5.88 7.76
CA LYS A 84 12.01 4.52 8.02
C LYS A 84 12.32 3.76 6.74
N LYS A 85 13.25 2.80 6.84
CA LYS A 85 13.75 2.01 5.70
C LYS A 85 13.60 0.51 5.99
N PRO A 86 12.47 -0.13 5.62
CA PRO A 86 12.29 -1.56 5.73
C PRO A 86 13.35 -2.33 4.94
N ALA A 87 13.83 -3.47 5.43
CA ALA A 87 14.67 -4.36 4.63
C ALA A 87 13.89 -4.96 3.45
N LEU A 88 12.61 -5.25 3.67
CA LEU A 88 11.69 -5.83 2.68
C LEU A 88 10.34 -5.12 2.73
N ILE A 89 9.73 -4.89 1.56
CA ILE A 89 8.34 -4.45 1.44
C ILE A 89 7.58 -5.49 0.62
N ALA A 90 6.65 -6.20 1.26
CA ALA A 90 5.75 -7.13 0.59
C ALA A 90 4.44 -6.41 0.24
N GLN A 91 4.27 -6.01 -1.02
CA GLN A 91 3.03 -5.44 -1.54
C GLN A 91 2.06 -6.57 -1.87
N CYS A 92 1.11 -6.81 -0.98
CA CYS A 92 0.16 -7.91 -1.09
C CYS A 92 -1.09 -7.49 -1.87
N ILE A 93 -1.55 -8.35 -2.78
CA ILE A 93 -2.77 -8.12 -3.58
C ILE A 93 -3.91 -9.06 -3.21
N ASP A 94 -3.64 -10.09 -2.41
CA ASP A 94 -4.65 -11.01 -1.88
C ASP A 94 -4.26 -11.58 -0.51
N GLU A 95 -5.17 -12.36 0.10
CA GLU A 95 -4.95 -12.98 1.41
C GLU A 95 -3.80 -13.99 1.38
N THR A 96 -3.56 -14.66 0.24
CA THR A 96 -2.49 -15.64 0.09
C THR A 96 -1.12 -14.97 0.20
N ASP A 97 -0.97 -13.80 -0.39
CA ASP A 97 0.26 -13.01 -0.27
C ASP A 97 0.50 -12.56 1.17
N ILE A 98 -0.56 -12.13 1.87
CA ILE A 98 -0.49 -11.74 3.28
C ILE A 98 0.01 -12.91 4.12
N GLN A 99 -0.57 -14.11 3.92
CA GLN A 99 -0.19 -15.33 4.65
C GLN A 99 1.30 -15.67 4.43
N LYS A 100 1.78 -15.57 3.18
CA LYS A 100 3.20 -15.84 2.84
C LYS A 100 4.12 -14.83 3.50
N ALA A 101 3.79 -13.54 3.41
CA ALA A 101 4.59 -12.49 4.05
C ALA A 101 4.64 -12.64 5.58
N VAL A 102 3.52 -12.97 6.22
CA VAL A 102 3.44 -13.23 7.67
C VAL A 102 4.23 -14.48 8.05
N ASN A 103 4.13 -15.57 7.28
CA ASN A 103 4.89 -16.79 7.53
C ASN A 103 6.39 -16.57 7.42
N PHE A 104 6.83 -15.84 6.39
CA PHE A 104 8.23 -15.44 6.22
C PHE A 104 8.72 -14.58 7.39
N ALA A 105 7.92 -13.57 7.79
CA ALA A 105 8.24 -12.74 8.95
C ALA A 105 8.40 -13.58 10.23
N ARG A 106 7.52 -14.56 10.43
CA ARG A 106 7.57 -15.47 11.59
C ARG A 106 8.79 -16.37 11.56
N GLU A 107 9.13 -16.94 10.41
CA GLU A 107 10.27 -17.86 10.25
C GLU A 107 11.59 -17.18 10.64
N TYR A 108 11.77 -15.92 10.23
CA TYR A 108 12.94 -15.11 10.57
C TYR A 108 12.76 -14.26 11.85
N SER A 109 11.62 -14.37 12.54
CA SER A 109 11.29 -13.53 13.70
C SER A 109 11.44 -12.02 13.42
N LEU A 110 11.14 -11.58 12.20
CA LEU A 110 11.37 -10.20 11.76
C LEU A 110 10.54 -9.18 12.50
N LEU A 111 11.11 -8.01 12.73
CA LEU A 111 10.34 -6.81 13.04
C LEU A 111 9.36 -6.57 11.90
N THR A 112 8.07 -6.57 12.22
CA THR A 112 7.01 -6.51 11.22
C THR A 112 6.16 -5.25 11.39
N ALA A 113 5.96 -4.51 10.32
CA ALA A 113 4.99 -3.43 10.24
C ALA A 113 3.92 -3.74 9.18
N VAL A 114 2.68 -3.31 9.42
CA VAL A 114 1.59 -3.44 8.43
C VAL A 114 1.14 -2.06 8.02
N LYS A 115 1.16 -1.79 6.71
CA LYS A 115 0.68 -0.54 6.12
C LYS A 115 -0.63 -0.79 5.35
N CYS A 116 -1.65 0.01 5.64
CA CYS A 116 -2.86 0.16 4.83
C CYS A 116 -2.81 1.53 4.12
N GLY A 117 -3.54 2.54 4.60
CA GLY A 117 -3.47 3.91 4.07
C GLY A 117 -2.30 4.76 4.57
N GLY A 118 -1.44 4.23 5.43
CA GLY A 118 -0.27 4.94 5.95
C GLY A 118 -0.56 6.12 6.89
N HIS A 119 -1.74 6.21 7.48
CA HIS A 119 -2.19 7.32 8.32
C HIS A 119 -1.71 7.28 9.79
N CYS A 120 -0.94 6.27 10.19
CA CYS A 120 -0.45 6.16 11.56
C CYS A 120 0.55 7.28 11.89
N VAL A 121 0.14 8.23 12.72
CA VAL A 121 0.95 9.41 13.10
C VAL A 121 2.26 9.00 13.77
N SER A 122 2.24 7.92 14.58
CA SER A 122 3.43 7.39 15.26
C SER A 122 4.38 6.58 14.38
N GLY A 123 4.06 6.40 13.09
CA GLY A 123 4.91 5.67 12.14
C GLY A 123 4.97 4.16 12.35
N LYS A 124 3.96 3.56 13.04
CA LYS A 124 3.89 2.10 13.23
C LYS A 124 3.51 1.34 11.94
N GLY A 125 3.06 2.04 10.89
CA GLY A 125 2.80 1.44 9.58
C GLY A 125 4.05 1.17 8.75
N THR A 126 5.24 1.49 9.26
CA THR A 126 6.55 1.20 8.64
C THR A 126 7.58 0.90 9.71
N CYS A 127 8.72 0.30 9.35
CA CYS A 127 9.78 -0.09 10.29
C CYS A 127 11.15 0.13 9.65
N ASP A 128 12.20 0.15 10.47
CA ASP A 128 13.58 0.11 9.99
C ASP A 128 14.07 -1.33 9.98
N LEU A 129 14.75 -1.74 8.90
CA LEU A 129 15.41 -3.03 8.72
C LEU A 129 14.50 -4.27 8.94
N GLY A 130 13.20 -4.07 9.14
CA GLY A 130 12.23 -5.15 9.25
C GLY A 130 11.51 -5.45 7.93
N ILE A 131 10.42 -6.20 7.98
CA ILE A 131 9.51 -6.40 6.85
C ILE A 131 8.28 -5.49 6.99
N MET A 132 7.96 -4.74 5.95
CA MET A 132 6.70 -4.01 5.84
C MET A 132 5.74 -4.77 4.95
N ILE A 133 4.62 -5.22 5.49
CA ILE A 133 3.51 -5.81 4.73
C ILE A 133 2.60 -4.67 4.28
N ASP A 134 2.67 -4.35 2.99
CA ASP A 134 1.93 -3.24 2.40
C ASP A 134 0.64 -3.77 1.76
N LEU A 135 -0.49 -3.43 2.38
CA LEU A 135 -1.82 -3.81 1.92
C LEU A 135 -2.43 -2.77 0.98
N SER A 136 -1.73 -1.65 0.69
CA SER A 136 -2.30 -0.59 -0.14
C SER A 136 -2.74 -1.02 -1.54
N PRO A 137 -2.19 -2.08 -2.18
CA PRO A 137 -2.72 -2.63 -3.41
C PRO A 137 -3.91 -3.58 -3.22
N PHE A 138 -4.13 -4.11 -2.00
CA PHE A 138 -5.22 -5.04 -1.70
C PHE A 138 -6.52 -4.27 -1.46
N ARG A 139 -7.16 -3.85 -2.55
CA ARG A 139 -8.38 -3.03 -2.56
C ARG A 139 -9.57 -3.79 -3.11
N GLY A 140 -10.72 -3.54 -2.54
CA GLY A 140 -11.98 -4.07 -3.03
C GLY A 140 -13.08 -3.96 -1.99
N SER A 141 -14.33 -3.88 -2.46
CA SER A 141 -15.51 -3.86 -1.62
C SER A 141 -16.62 -4.70 -2.26
N ARG A 142 -17.48 -5.25 -1.43
CA ARG A 142 -18.70 -5.95 -1.84
C ARG A 142 -19.85 -5.57 -0.91
N LEU A 143 -20.81 -4.84 -1.45
CA LEU A 143 -22.02 -4.43 -0.73
C LEU A 143 -23.12 -5.50 -0.85
N ASP A 144 -23.66 -5.91 0.29
CA ASP A 144 -24.89 -6.68 0.41
C ASP A 144 -26.01 -5.71 0.85
N ILE A 145 -26.75 -5.21 -0.13
CA ILE A 145 -27.80 -4.20 0.06
C ILE A 145 -28.93 -4.76 0.93
N ASN A 146 -29.32 -6.02 0.70
CA ASN A 146 -30.46 -6.64 1.39
C ASN A 146 -30.20 -6.75 2.89
N ASN A 147 -28.98 -7.13 3.26
CA ASN A 147 -28.57 -7.28 4.66
C ASN A 147 -27.91 -6.02 5.23
N LYS A 148 -27.78 -4.95 4.43
CA LYS A 148 -27.10 -3.69 4.81
C LYS A 148 -25.71 -3.96 5.37
N ARG A 149 -24.92 -4.79 4.68
CA ARG A 149 -23.55 -5.15 5.05
C ARG A 149 -22.59 -4.83 3.93
N ILE A 150 -21.42 -4.33 4.29
CA ILE A 150 -20.31 -4.17 3.34
C ILE A 150 -19.12 -4.97 3.82
N PHE A 151 -18.53 -5.72 2.89
CA PHE A 151 -17.22 -6.35 3.03
C PHE A 151 -16.22 -5.46 2.30
N ILE A 152 -15.15 -5.07 2.97
CA ILE A 152 -14.14 -4.19 2.39
C ILE A 152 -12.76 -4.67 2.82
N THR A 153 -11.79 -4.65 1.88
CA THR A 153 -10.44 -5.10 2.15
C THR A 153 -9.65 -4.07 2.96
N GLY A 154 -8.65 -4.53 3.72
CA GLY A 154 -7.87 -3.67 4.61
C GLY A 154 -7.04 -2.60 3.91
N GLY A 155 -6.69 -2.79 2.63
CA GLY A 155 -5.95 -1.83 1.83
C GLY A 155 -6.82 -0.71 1.23
N SER A 156 -8.15 -0.87 1.23
CA SER A 156 -9.09 0.12 0.71
C SER A 156 -9.07 1.42 1.52
N TRP A 157 -9.45 2.50 0.87
CA TRP A 157 -9.63 3.81 1.49
C TRP A 157 -11.09 4.04 1.89
N LEU A 158 -11.32 5.00 2.78
CA LEU A 158 -12.68 5.37 3.17
C LEU A 158 -13.49 5.94 2.01
N SER A 159 -12.86 6.61 1.03
CA SER A 159 -13.55 7.03 -0.20
C SER A 159 -14.20 5.86 -0.94
N GLU A 160 -13.52 4.71 -1.01
CA GLU A 160 -14.05 3.51 -1.67
C GLU A 160 -15.21 2.89 -0.90
N LEU A 161 -15.21 3.05 0.44
CA LEU A 161 -16.34 2.70 1.29
C LEU A 161 -17.55 3.57 0.99
N ASP A 162 -17.35 4.89 0.92
CA ASP A 162 -18.40 5.87 0.62
C ASP A 162 -18.94 5.68 -0.80
N GLU A 163 -18.07 5.52 -1.80
CA GLU A 163 -18.43 5.25 -3.19
C GLU A 163 -19.32 4.00 -3.33
N ALA A 164 -19.04 2.97 -2.52
CA ALA A 164 -19.83 1.74 -2.55
C ALA A 164 -21.19 1.85 -1.82
N THR A 165 -21.35 2.76 -0.87
CA THR A 165 -22.55 2.79 0.01
C THR A 165 -23.48 3.98 -0.25
N VAL A 166 -22.93 5.16 -0.51
CA VAL A 166 -23.69 6.41 -0.69
C VAL A 166 -24.76 6.33 -1.80
N PRO A 167 -24.50 5.70 -2.98
CA PRO A 167 -25.51 5.58 -4.04
C PRO A 167 -26.78 4.85 -3.61
N TYR A 168 -26.71 4.07 -2.55
CA TYR A 168 -27.82 3.29 -2.00
C TYR A 168 -28.42 3.93 -0.73
N GLY A 169 -28.05 5.17 -0.40
CA GLY A 169 -28.50 5.85 0.80
C GLY A 169 -28.02 5.19 2.10
N LEU A 170 -26.93 4.43 2.03
CA LEU A 170 -26.34 3.73 3.17
C LEU A 170 -25.10 4.47 3.67
N GLY A 171 -24.87 4.41 4.97
CA GLY A 171 -23.66 4.91 5.61
C GLY A 171 -23.26 4.02 6.79
N THR A 172 -21.99 4.09 7.15
CA THR A 172 -21.45 3.36 8.31
C THR A 172 -20.55 4.25 9.15
N THR A 173 -20.27 3.85 10.37
CA THR A 173 -19.27 4.53 11.21
C THR A 173 -17.90 4.40 10.54
N ALA A 174 -17.30 5.54 10.22
CA ALA A 174 -16.01 5.63 9.56
C ALA A 174 -15.29 6.92 9.98
N GLY A 175 -14.05 7.09 9.54
CA GLY A 175 -13.29 8.32 9.77
C GLY A 175 -13.76 9.48 8.89
N THR A 176 -13.16 10.65 9.10
CA THR A 176 -13.52 11.91 8.40
C THR A 176 -12.66 12.20 7.16
N VAL A 177 -11.58 11.47 6.95
CA VAL A 177 -10.60 11.74 5.89
C VAL A 177 -10.64 10.63 4.84
N SER A 178 -11.06 10.97 3.63
CA SER A 178 -11.36 10.03 2.53
C SER A 178 -10.23 9.07 2.16
N HIS A 179 -8.98 9.49 2.26
CA HIS A 179 -7.80 8.65 1.95
C HIS A 179 -7.25 7.86 3.16
N THR A 180 -7.97 7.82 4.28
CA THR A 180 -7.59 6.95 5.41
C THR A 180 -7.80 5.49 5.03
N GLY A 181 -6.83 4.62 5.34
CA GLY A 181 -6.96 3.18 5.11
C GLY A 181 -7.93 2.53 6.08
N VAL A 182 -8.87 1.77 5.53
CA VAL A 182 -9.92 1.08 6.29
C VAL A 182 -9.32 0.14 7.33
N GLY A 183 -8.34 -0.67 6.96
CA GLY A 183 -7.77 -1.67 7.87
C GLY A 183 -7.15 -1.06 9.12
N GLY A 184 -6.37 0.02 8.98
CA GLY A 184 -5.78 0.70 10.12
C GLY A 184 -6.83 1.36 11.01
N LEU A 185 -7.84 1.99 10.42
CA LEU A 185 -8.92 2.63 11.18
C LEU A 185 -9.77 1.60 11.94
N ALA A 186 -10.15 0.51 11.28
CA ALA A 186 -11.01 -0.52 11.86
C ALA A 186 -10.34 -1.25 13.05
N THR A 187 -9.03 -1.47 12.98
CA THR A 187 -8.28 -2.19 14.02
C THR A 187 -7.68 -1.28 15.08
N GLY A 188 -7.28 -0.05 14.71
CA GLY A 188 -6.65 0.90 15.61
C GLY A 188 -7.62 1.86 16.31
N GLY A 189 -8.85 1.91 15.85
CA GLY A 189 -9.85 2.89 16.30
C GLY A 189 -9.67 4.27 15.64
N GLY A 190 -10.64 5.10 15.85
CA GLY A 190 -10.71 6.46 15.32
C GLY A 190 -12.08 7.06 15.64
N PHE A 191 -12.29 8.28 15.20
CA PHE A 191 -13.61 8.92 15.35
C PHE A 191 -14.06 9.51 14.01
N GLY A 192 -15.36 9.50 13.84
CA GLY A 192 -16.03 10.07 12.69
C GLY A 192 -17.33 10.74 13.10
N ARG A 193 -18.08 11.26 12.13
CA ARG A 193 -19.32 12.03 12.41
C ARG A 193 -20.43 11.19 13.02
N LEU A 194 -20.42 9.88 12.80
CA LEU A 194 -21.41 8.93 13.34
C LEU A 194 -20.88 8.19 14.58
N GLY A 195 -19.64 8.47 15.00
CA GLY A 195 -19.06 7.95 16.22
C GLY A 195 -19.58 8.72 17.45
N ARG A 196 -19.74 8.03 18.56
CA ARG A 196 -20.07 8.62 19.88
C ARG A 196 -18.87 8.48 20.81
#